data_088e05353e62bbd9d0b5486e72a0ac93
#
_entry.id   088e05353e62bbd9d0b5486e72a0ac93
#
_cell.length_a   1.000
_cell.length_b   1.000
_cell.length_c   1.000
_cell.angle_alpha   90.00
_cell.angle_beta   90.00
_cell.angle_gamma   90.00
#
_symmetry.space_group_name_H-M   'P 1'
#
loop_
_entity.id
_entity.type
_entity.pdbx_description
1 polymer ?
#
loop_
_entity_poly.entity_id
_entity_poly.type
_entity_poly.pdbx_seq_one_letter_code
_entity_poly.pdbx_strand_id
1 'polypeptide(L)'
;MTTIAELAEDRTVEGVYAVGRKERRRTKAGAPYLALELVDASGRIEARVWDDVELLDGRFEAGDAVRVLGRVERFGGRLQVQVRAVEA
;
A
#
# COMPACT_ATOMS: atom_id res chain seq x y z
N MET A 1 -5.19 -15.88 -4.50
CA MET A 1 -4.50 -14.59 -4.39
C MET A 1 -5.24 -13.56 -5.24
N THR A 2 -5.49 -12.39 -4.68
CA THR A 2 -6.29 -11.36 -5.36
C THR A 2 -5.37 -10.46 -6.19
N THR A 3 -5.67 -10.31 -7.47
CA THR A 3 -4.94 -9.37 -8.32
C THR A 3 -5.45 -7.94 -8.08
N ILE A 4 -4.62 -6.97 -8.44
CA ILE A 4 -4.99 -5.56 -8.26
C ILE A 4 -6.26 -5.23 -9.06
N ALA A 5 -6.42 -5.77 -10.25
CA ALA A 5 -7.61 -5.52 -11.06
C ALA A 5 -8.91 -6.02 -10.41
N GLU A 6 -8.82 -6.98 -9.48
CA GLU A 6 -9.97 -7.54 -8.79
C GLU A 6 -10.32 -6.81 -7.50
N LEU A 7 -9.48 -5.86 -7.05
CA LEU A 7 -9.71 -5.15 -5.81
C LEU A 7 -10.92 -4.23 -5.94
N ALA A 8 -11.73 -4.20 -4.91
CA ALA A 8 -12.93 -3.38 -4.85
C ALA A 8 -13.04 -2.75 -3.47
N GLU A 9 -13.81 -1.68 -3.38
CA GLU A 9 -14.05 -0.97 -2.12
C GLU A 9 -14.51 -1.93 -1.02
N ASP A 10 -13.98 -1.72 0.19
CA ASP A 10 -14.26 -2.51 1.40
C ASP A 10 -13.75 -3.96 1.38
N ARG A 11 -13.00 -4.35 0.36
CA ARG A 11 -12.38 -5.66 0.34
C ARG A 11 -11.10 -5.70 1.15
N THR A 12 -10.86 -6.84 1.79
CA THR A 12 -9.57 -7.14 2.41
C THR A 12 -8.58 -7.49 1.32
N VAL A 13 -7.37 -6.95 1.45
CA VAL A 13 -6.26 -7.24 0.55
C VAL A 13 -5.28 -8.13 1.27
N GLU A 14 -4.97 -9.27 0.67
CA GLU A 14 -3.90 -10.15 1.15
C GLU A 14 -3.23 -10.76 -0.07
N GLY A 15 -1.97 -10.41 -0.28
CA GLY A 15 -1.27 -10.91 -1.45
C GLY A 15 0.12 -10.34 -1.56
N VAL A 16 0.83 -10.77 -2.60
CA VAL A 16 2.18 -10.31 -2.89
C VAL A 16 2.14 -9.38 -4.11
N TYR A 17 2.72 -8.21 -3.97
CA TYR A 17 2.75 -7.19 -5.03
C TYR A 17 4.13 -6.57 -5.11
N ALA A 18 4.48 -6.02 -6.26
CA ALA A 18 5.69 -5.24 -6.41
C ALA A 18 5.44 -3.82 -5.92
N VAL A 19 6.46 -3.20 -5.35
CA VAL A 19 6.40 -1.79 -4.96
C VAL A 19 6.97 -0.98 -6.13
N GLY A 20 6.09 -0.31 -6.86
CA GLY A 20 6.51 0.52 -8.00
C GLY A 20 7.04 1.88 -7.55
N ARG A 21 6.55 2.39 -6.43
CA ARG A 21 6.97 3.67 -5.87
C ARG A 21 6.80 3.65 -4.36
N LYS A 22 7.72 4.29 -3.67
CA LYS A 22 7.68 4.43 -2.22
C LYS A 22 8.14 5.83 -1.86
N GLU A 23 7.28 6.59 -1.17
CA GLU A 23 7.60 7.94 -0.71
C GLU A 23 7.21 8.09 0.76
N ARG A 24 8.08 8.73 1.51
CA ARG A 24 7.77 9.10 2.88
C ARG A 24 7.22 10.52 2.89
N ARG A 25 6.03 10.69 3.45
CA ARG A 25 5.34 11.98 3.48
C ARG A 25 4.85 12.31 4.88
N ARG A 26 4.35 13.52 5.06
CA ARG A 26 3.74 13.96 6.30
C ARG A 26 2.37 14.55 6.02
N THR A 27 1.45 14.36 6.95
CA THR A 27 0.15 15.01 6.92
C THR A 27 0.32 16.48 7.30
N LYS A 28 -0.74 17.29 7.16
CA LYS A 28 -0.73 18.69 7.60
C LYS A 28 -0.44 18.81 9.09
N ALA A 29 -0.84 17.82 9.88
CA ALA A 29 -0.58 17.79 11.31
C ALA A 29 0.84 17.32 11.65
N GLY A 30 1.65 16.97 10.64
CA GLY A 30 3.03 16.54 10.83
C GLY A 30 3.22 15.05 11.06
N ALA A 31 2.15 14.25 11.00
CA ALA A 31 2.25 12.81 11.18
C ALA A 31 2.87 12.15 9.94
N PRO A 32 3.86 11.25 10.12
CA PRO A 32 4.47 10.59 8.97
C PRO A 32 3.57 9.49 8.41
N TYR A 33 3.67 9.25 7.12
CA TYR A 33 3.05 8.10 6.48
C TYR A 33 3.87 7.71 5.24
N LEU A 34 3.62 6.49 4.75
CA LEU A 34 4.24 6.03 3.50
C LEU A 34 3.19 6.04 2.40
N ALA A 35 3.54 6.62 1.27
CA ALA A 35 2.73 6.58 0.05
C ALA A 35 3.38 5.57 -0.89
N LEU A 36 2.64 4.52 -1.22
CA LEU A 36 3.14 3.43 -2.04
C LEU A 36 2.32 3.29 -3.30
N GLU A 37 2.95 2.78 -4.35
CA GLU A 37 2.25 2.26 -5.51
C GLU A 37 2.52 0.77 -5.56
N LEU A 38 1.46 -0.02 -5.46
CA LEU A 38 1.54 -1.47 -5.59
C LEU A 38 1.23 -1.86 -7.03
N VAL A 39 1.97 -2.80 -7.56
CA VAL A 39 1.90 -3.17 -8.98
C VAL A 39 1.87 -4.68 -9.10
N ASP A 40 1.04 -5.19 -10.01
CA ASP A 40 1.12 -6.56 -10.49
C ASP A 40 0.83 -6.58 -11.99
N ALA A 41 0.74 -7.76 -12.59
CA ALA A 41 0.50 -7.89 -14.02
C ALA A 41 -0.85 -7.31 -14.45
N SER A 42 -1.80 -7.18 -13.54
CA SER A 42 -3.16 -6.72 -13.84
C SER A 42 -3.33 -5.20 -13.72
N GLY A 43 -2.39 -4.49 -13.09
CA GLY A 43 -2.51 -3.05 -12.92
C GLY A 43 -1.72 -2.50 -11.74
N ARG A 44 -2.16 -1.35 -11.24
CA ARG A 44 -1.53 -0.65 -10.13
C ARG A 44 -2.58 -0.01 -9.24
N ILE A 45 -2.23 0.18 -7.97
CA ILE A 45 -3.12 0.83 -7.00
C ILE A 45 -2.27 1.60 -5.99
N GLU A 46 -2.79 2.74 -5.55
CA GLU A 46 -2.15 3.51 -4.48
C GLU A 46 -2.38 2.81 -3.14
N ALA A 47 -1.40 2.91 -2.27
CA ALA A 47 -1.48 2.37 -0.92
C ALA A 47 -0.90 3.36 0.08
N ARG A 48 -1.39 3.29 1.31
CA ARG A 48 -0.94 4.17 2.39
C ARG A 48 -0.65 3.35 3.63
N VAL A 49 0.48 3.64 4.27
CA VAL A 49 0.86 3.05 5.55
C VAL A 49 0.82 4.17 6.58
N TRP A 50 -0.10 4.06 7.55
CA TRP A 50 -0.31 5.09 8.56
C TRP A 50 0.26 4.72 9.93
N ASP A 51 0.38 3.42 10.21
CA ASP A 51 0.84 2.91 11.50
C ASP A 51 2.20 2.24 11.35
N ASP A 52 3.00 2.30 12.41
CA ASP A 52 4.32 1.67 12.46
C ASP A 52 5.24 2.11 11.31
N VAL A 53 5.10 3.35 10.88
CA VAL A 53 5.77 3.88 9.71
C VAL A 53 7.29 3.73 9.79
N GLU A 54 7.88 4.07 10.95
CA GLU A 54 9.33 3.97 11.12
C GLU A 54 9.82 2.53 10.99
N LEU A 55 9.07 1.60 11.57
CA LEU A 55 9.43 0.19 11.53
C LEU A 55 9.29 -0.37 10.12
N LEU A 56 8.18 -0.10 9.47
CA LEU A 56 7.89 -0.66 8.15
C LEU A 56 8.73 -0.02 7.06
N ASP A 57 9.06 1.25 7.19
CA ASP A 57 9.88 1.97 6.20
C ASP A 57 11.22 1.29 5.97
N GLY A 58 11.84 0.75 7.01
CA GLY A 58 13.14 0.10 6.91
C GLY A 58 13.11 -1.32 6.37
N ARG A 59 11.93 -1.90 6.15
CA ARG A 59 11.80 -3.32 5.81
C ARG A 59 11.76 -3.61 4.31
N PHE A 60 11.51 -2.61 3.48
CA PHE A 60 11.40 -2.82 2.04
C PHE A 60 11.75 -1.53 1.28
N GLU A 61 12.03 -1.68 -0.01
CA GLU A 61 12.33 -0.56 -0.89
C GLU A 61 11.51 -0.66 -2.18
N ALA A 62 11.45 0.43 -2.94
CA ALA A 62 10.87 0.40 -4.28
C ALA A 62 11.61 -0.65 -5.12
N GLY A 63 10.87 -1.43 -5.86
CA GLY A 63 11.40 -2.55 -6.62
C GLY A 63 11.25 -3.90 -5.93
N ASP A 64 11.02 -3.90 -4.62
CA ASP A 64 10.83 -5.15 -3.88
C ASP A 64 9.45 -5.74 -4.12
N ALA A 65 9.35 -7.06 -4.01
CA ALA A 65 8.08 -7.76 -3.91
C ALA A 65 7.74 -7.88 -2.43
N VAL A 66 6.54 -7.48 -2.05
CA VAL A 66 6.13 -7.45 -0.65
C VAL A 66 4.79 -8.16 -0.46
N ARG A 67 4.63 -8.80 0.69
CA ARG A 67 3.33 -9.31 1.11
C ARG A 67 2.60 -8.21 1.85
N VAL A 68 1.39 -7.93 1.40
CA VAL A 68 0.57 -6.82 1.94
C VAL A 68 -0.70 -7.38 2.55
N LEU A 69 -1.03 -6.90 3.74
CA LEU A 69 -2.32 -7.11 4.36
C LEU A 69 -2.94 -5.73 4.58
N GLY A 70 -4.15 -5.55 4.13
CA GLY A 70 -4.83 -4.27 4.27
C GLY A 70 -6.28 -4.32 3.83
N ARG A 71 -6.83 -3.15 3.60
CA ARG A 71 -8.22 -3.00 3.19
C ARG A 71 -8.33 -1.93 2.12
N VAL A 72 -9.18 -2.16 1.13
CA VAL A 72 -9.42 -1.19 0.05
C VAL A 72 -10.48 -0.18 0.51
N GLU A 73 -10.15 1.09 0.38
CA GLU A 73 -11.09 2.17 0.68
C GLU A 73 -11.12 3.14 -0.49
N ARG A 74 -12.23 3.84 -0.63
CA ARG A 74 -12.36 4.89 -1.64
C ARG A 74 -11.95 6.21 -1.02
N PHE A 75 -11.05 6.90 -1.69
CA PHE A 75 -10.57 8.20 -1.24
C PHE A 75 -10.43 9.13 -2.44
N GLY A 76 -11.14 10.25 -2.42
CA GLY A 76 -11.07 11.21 -3.52
C GLY A 76 -11.47 10.64 -4.87
N GLY A 77 -12.43 9.71 -4.89
CA GLY A 77 -12.92 9.08 -6.12
C GLY A 77 -12.04 7.95 -6.64
N ARG A 78 -10.97 7.59 -5.92
CA ARG A 78 -10.06 6.50 -6.30
C ARG A 78 -9.98 5.46 -5.20
N LEU A 79 -9.72 4.23 -5.60
CA LEU A 79 -9.47 3.16 -4.65
C LEU A 79 -8.05 3.27 -4.13
N GLN A 80 -7.89 2.98 -2.84
CA GLN A 80 -6.61 3.07 -2.15
C GLN A 80 -6.55 1.94 -1.11
N VAL A 81 -5.39 1.30 -0.98
CA VAL A 81 -5.19 0.26 0.03
C VAL A 81 -4.70 0.91 1.32
N GLN A 82 -5.42 0.69 2.39
CA GLN A 82 -4.99 1.06 3.74
C GLN A 82 -4.22 -0.12 4.29
N VAL A 83 -2.90 -0.01 4.33
CA VAL A 83 -2.00 -1.12 4.67
C VAL A 83 -1.95 -1.30 6.18
N ARG A 84 -2.16 -2.53 6.64
CA ARG A 84 -2.01 -2.90 8.05
C ARG A 84 -0.67 -3.55 8.32
N ALA A 85 -0.19 -4.34 7.36
CA ALA A 85 1.10 -4.99 7.48
C ALA A 85 1.72 -5.14 6.10
N VAL A 86 3.04 -5.03 6.05
CA VAL A 86 3.80 -5.22 4.82
C VAL A 86 5.11 -5.91 5.17
N GLU A 87 5.47 -6.94 4.40
CA GLU A 87 6.69 -7.71 4.60
C GLU A 87 7.37 -7.94 3.25
N ALA A 88 8.66 -7.83 3.24
CA ALA A 88 9.46 -8.17 2.06
C ALA A 88 9.51 -9.68 1.83
#